data_5fe6c94505e15680cbba227e6cdce17f
#
_entry.id   5fe6c94505e15680cbba227e6cdce17f
#
_cell.length_a   1.000
_cell.length_b   1.000
_cell.length_c   1.000
_cell.angle_alpha   90.00
_cell.angle_beta   90.00
_cell.angle_gamma   90.00
#
_symmetry.space_group_name_H-M   'P 1'
#
loop_
_entity.id
_entity.type
_entity.pdbx_description
1 polymer ?
#
loop_
_entity_poly.entity_id
_entity_poly.type
_entity_poly.pdbx_seq_one_letter_code
_entity_poly.pdbx_strand_id
1 'polypeptide(L)'
;ESAFPGAKVIKLEQNYRSTSHILDAANAVIRNNQGRKDKTLWTANGEGEPVIFHQYEQAYEEADGIVRDILKDGRDFQDYAVLYRTNAQSRLLEEKCIEHNVPYRLVGGVNFYQRKEIKDVLSYLKTIANGRDDLAVQRIINVPKRGIGAASIAKITAWASEQGISFYDACVRAAAVPGLGKAAGKVAVFTGQIENFREA
;
A
#
# COMPACT_ATOMS: atom_id res chain seq x y z
N GLU A 1 -35.91 -17.53 -10.02
CA GLU A 1 -36.99 -18.50 -9.86
C GLU A 1 -38.33 -17.92 -10.29
N SER A 2 -38.66 -16.69 -9.94
CA SER A 2 -39.90 -16.02 -10.37
C SER A 2 -40.02 -15.91 -11.89
N ALA A 3 -38.96 -15.79 -12.64
CA ALA A 3 -38.96 -15.72 -14.11
C ALA A 3 -39.12 -17.10 -14.79
N PHE A 4 -38.89 -18.20 -14.06
CA PHE A 4 -39.01 -19.57 -14.58
C PHE A 4 -39.77 -20.47 -13.56
N PRO A 5 -41.08 -20.38 -13.49
CA PRO A 5 -41.86 -21.23 -12.61
C PRO A 5 -41.68 -22.70 -12.97
N GLY A 6 -41.35 -23.54 -11.99
CA GLY A 6 -41.10 -24.97 -12.18
C GLY A 6 -39.67 -25.37 -12.53
N ALA A 7 -38.73 -24.41 -12.56
CA ALA A 7 -37.32 -24.73 -12.74
C ALA A 7 -36.77 -25.59 -11.57
N LYS A 8 -36.06 -26.68 -11.90
CA LYS A 8 -35.43 -27.54 -10.91
C LYS A 8 -34.19 -26.83 -10.34
N VAL A 9 -34.18 -26.57 -9.04
CA VAL A 9 -33.02 -25.99 -8.33
C VAL A 9 -32.12 -27.13 -7.88
N ILE A 10 -30.87 -27.12 -8.36
CA ILE A 10 -29.83 -28.06 -7.97
C ILE A 10 -28.78 -27.28 -7.12
N LYS A 11 -28.54 -27.75 -5.92
CA LYS A 11 -27.53 -27.18 -5.02
C LYS A 11 -26.22 -27.95 -5.16
N LEU A 12 -25.14 -27.26 -5.48
CA LEU A 12 -23.79 -27.82 -5.51
C LEU A 12 -23.20 -27.70 -4.09
N GLU A 13 -23.32 -28.74 -3.29
CA GLU A 13 -22.97 -28.74 -1.86
C GLU A 13 -21.64 -29.41 -1.58
N GLN A 14 -21.16 -30.28 -2.47
CA GLN A 14 -19.84 -30.89 -2.32
C GLN A 14 -18.73 -29.90 -2.64
N ASN A 15 -17.79 -29.74 -1.70
CA ASN A 15 -16.57 -28.94 -1.84
C ASN A 15 -15.39 -29.88 -2.01
N TYR A 16 -14.53 -29.61 -2.99
CA TYR A 16 -13.37 -30.42 -3.34
C TYR A 16 -12.04 -29.77 -2.93
N ARG A 17 -12.08 -28.56 -2.32
CA ARG A 17 -10.91 -27.78 -1.96
C ARG A 17 -10.52 -27.98 -0.50
N SER A 18 -11.48 -27.77 0.38
CA SER A 18 -11.24 -27.61 1.82
C SER A 18 -11.52 -28.89 2.58
N THR A 19 -10.94 -29.03 3.76
CA THR A 19 -11.22 -30.06 4.76
C THR A 19 -12.48 -29.71 5.55
N SER A 20 -13.01 -30.68 6.33
CA SER A 20 -14.30 -30.50 7.04
C SER A 20 -14.22 -29.38 8.10
N HIS A 21 -13.14 -29.28 8.89
CA HIS A 21 -12.98 -28.19 9.88
C HIS A 21 -13.13 -26.80 9.28
N ILE A 22 -12.57 -26.58 8.10
CA ILE A 22 -12.70 -25.29 7.39
C ILE A 22 -14.16 -25.07 6.95
N LEU A 23 -14.83 -26.11 6.43
CA LEU A 23 -16.21 -26.00 5.99
C LEU A 23 -17.19 -25.83 7.15
N ASP A 24 -16.93 -26.44 8.28
CA ASP A 24 -17.75 -26.30 9.48
C ASP A 24 -17.68 -24.86 10.01
N ALA A 25 -16.48 -24.28 10.07
CA ALA A 25 -16.30 -22.87 10.42
C ALA A 25 -17.00 -21.95 9.41
N ALA A 26 -16.84 -22.18 8.11
CA ALA A 26 -17.49 -21.41 7.06
C ALA A 26 -19.02 -21.53 7.11
N ASN A 27 -19.56 -22.74 7.31
CA ASN A 27 -20.99 -22.99 7.46
C ASN A 27 -21.55 -22.30 8.72
N ALA A 28 -20.79 -22.27 9.83
CA ALA A 28 -21.19 -21.60 11.05
C ALA A 28 -21.30 -20.08 10.86
N VAL A 29 -20.30 -19.47 10.23
CA VAL A 29 -20.30 -18.02 9.93
C VAL A 29 -21.46 -17.65 9.01
N ILE A 30 -21.65 -18.39 7.92
CA ILE A 30 -22.64 -18.05 6.91
C ILE A 30 -24.08 -18.26 7.37
N ARG A 31 -24.34 -19.09 8.40
CA ARG A 31 -25.68 -19.27 8.99
C ARG A 31 -26.28 -17.96 9.55
N ASN A 32 -25.44 -17.00 9.90
CA ASN A 32 -25.88 -15.69 10.38
C ASN A 32 -26.50 -14.80 9.28
N ASN A 33 -26.33 -15.15 8.01
CA ASN A 33 -26.88 -14.39 6.89
C ASN A 33 -28.35 -14.73 6.67
N GLN A 34 -29.24 -13.77 6.90
CA GLN A 34 -30.66 -13.87 6.60
C GLN A 34 -30.88 -13.66 5.09
N GLY A 35 -31.81 -14.43 4.51
CA GLY A 35 -32.21 -14.28 3.09
C GLY A 35 -31.36 -15.07 2.08
N ARG A 36 -30.42 -15.91 2.53
CA ARG A 36 -29.74 -16.86 1.63
C ARG A 36 -30.56 -18.12 1.39
N LYS A 37 -30.30 -18.81 0.27
CA LYS A 37 -30.80 -20.20 0.07
C LYS A 37 -30.01 -21.12 1.00
N ASP A 38 -30.73 -21.99 1.72
CA ASP A 38 -30.11 -23.01 2.56
C ASP A 38 -29.21 -23.92 1.73
N LYS A 39 -27.93 -23.87 2.03
CA LYS A 39 -26.88 -24.69 1.44
C LYS A 39 -25.85 -25.00 2.52
N THR A 40 -25.54 -26.28 2.70
CA THR A 40 -24.50 -26.72 3.62
C THR A 40 -23.40 -27.40 2.81
N LEU A 41 -22.20 -26.81 2.87
CA LEU A 41 -21.05 -27.38 2.21
C LEU A 41 -20.53 -28.58 3.00
N TRP A 42 -20.19 -29.65 2.28
CA TRP A 42 -19.56 -30.84 2.82
C TRP A 42 -18.38 -31.28 1.93
N THR A 43 -17.45 -32.09 2.44
CA THR A 43 -16.29 -32.57 1.71
C THR A 43 -15.95 -34.02 2.05
N ALA A 44 -15.25 -34.68 1.15
CA ALA A 44 -14.64 -35.99 1.35
C ALA A 44 -13.13 -35.90 1.69
N ASN A 45 -12.58 -34.68 1.85
CA ASN A 45 -11.13 -34.47 2.06
C ASN A 45 -10.64 -34.73 3.51
N GLY A 46 -11.48 -35.35 4.37
CA GLY A 46 -11.15 -35.59 5.77
C GLY A 46 -11.29 -34.35 6.65
N GLU A 47 -10.87 -34.48 7.92
CA GLU A 47 -11.05 -33.43 8.94
C GLU A 47 -10.10 -32.25 8.74
N GLY A 48 -8.81 -32.53 8.47
CA GLY A 48 -7.76 -31.52 8.35
C GLY A 48 -7.35 -30.93 9.70
N GLU A 49 -6.52 -29.90 9.64
CA GLU A 49 -6.10 -29.15 10.81
C GLU A 49 -7.26 -28.33 11.40
N PRO A 50 -7.32 -28.15 12.72
CA PRO A 50 -8.33 -27.31 13.36
C PRO A 50 -8.17 -25.85 12.96
N VAL A 51 -9.30 -25.12 12.88
CA VAL A 51 -9.28 -23.66 12.70
C VAL A 51 -8.86 -23.02 14.03
N ILE A 52 -7.78 -22.26 14.03
CA ILE A 52 -7.26 -21.57 15.20
C ILE A 52 -7.79 -20.14 15.23
N PHE A 53 -8.25 -19.69 16.39
CA PHE A 53 -8.66 -18.32 16.63
C PHE A 53 -7.67 -17.65 17.59
N HIS A 54 -7.14 -16.51 17.14
CA HIS A 54 -6.31 -15.63 17.97
C HIS A 54 -7.01 -14.28 18.13
N GLN A 55 -6.93 -13.71 19.32
CA GLN A 55 -7.41 -12.37 19.61
C GLN A 55 -6.24 -11.54 20.12
N TYR A 56 -6.08 -10.34 19.56
CA TYR A 56 -5.05 -9.36 19.93
C TYR A 56 -5.70 -8.09 20.42
N GLU A 57 -5.02 -7.35 21.30
CA GLU A 57 -5.52 -6.07 21.79
C GLU A 57 -5.31 -4.94 20.77
N GLN A 58 -4.23 -5.05 19.98
CA GLN A 58 -3.85 -4.04 19.01
C GLN A 58 -3.61 -4.66 17.61
N ALA A 59 -3.98 -3.91 16.58
CA ALA A 59 -3.83 -4.35 15.20
C ALA A 59 -2.36 -4.61 14.79
N TYR A 60 -1.41 -3.93 15.42
CA TYR A 60 0.00 -4.14 15.18
C TYR A 60 0.50 -5.47 15.74
N GLU A 61 -0.04 -5.90 16.89
CA GLU A 61 0.25 -7.20 17.51
C GLU A 61 -0.32 -8.35 16.68
N GLU A 62 -1.53 -8.16 16.11
CA GLU A 62 -2.13 -9.08 15.16
C GLU A 62 -1.20 -9.30 13.95
N ALA A 63 -0.73 -8.21 13.33
CA ALA A 63 0.14 -8.30 12.17
C ALA A 63 1.49 -8.97 12.50
N ASP A 64 2.08 -8.67 13.65
CA ASP A 64 3.33 -9.29 14.13
C ASP A 64 3.12 -10.78 14.44
N GLY A 65 2.02 -11.13 15.11
CA GLY A 65 1.65 -12.51 15.43
C GLY A 65 1.50 -13.36 14.17
N ILE A 66 0.77 -12.86 13.16
CA ILE A 66 0.60 -13.54 11.88
C ILE A 66 1.95 -13.83 11.21
N VAL A 67 2.84 -12.83 11.13
CA VAL A 67 4.15 -13.00 10.49
C VAL A 67 5.03 -13.98 11.26
N ARG A 68 5.01 -13.94 12.59
CA ARG A 68 5.72 -14.92 13.44
C ARG A 68 5.20 -16.33 13.30
N ASP A 69 3.89 -16.52 13.19
CA ASP A 69 3.29 -17.84 12.98
C ASP A 69 3.72 -18.42 11.62
N ILE A 70 3.76 -17.60 10.55
CA ILE A 70 4.29 -18.01 9.25
C ILE A 70 5.74 -18.45 9.36
N LEU A 71 6.59 -17.68 10.04
CA LEU A 71 8.01 -18.00 10.23
C LEU A 71 8.23 -19.27 11.07
N LYS A 72 7.39 -19.48 12.08
CA LYS A 72 7.47 -20.63 12.98
C LYS A 72 7.03 -21.93 12.31
N ASP A 73 6.03 -21.86 11.45
CA ASP A 73 5.51 -23.02 10.71
C ASP A 73 6.50 -23.55 9.67
N GLY A 74 7.30 -22.68 9.04
CA GLY A 74 8.47 -23.02 8.24
C GLY A 74 8.18 -23.64 6.87
N ARG A 75 6.95 -23.61 6.39
CA ARG A 75 6.60 -23.96 5.00
C ARG A 75 7.07 -22.88 4.03
N ASP A 76 7.04 -23.15 2.73
CA ASP A 76 7.36 -22.16 1.71
C ASP A 76 6.41 -20.96 1.79
N PHE A 77 6.94 -19.73 1.67
CA PHE A 77 6.14 -18.51 1.79
C PHE A 77 4.98 -18.43 0.77
N GLN A 78 5.09 -19.09 -0.37
CA GLN A 78 4.03 -19.19 -1.38
C GLN A 78 2.80 -19.98 -0.93
N ASP A 79 2.92 -20.77 0.16
CA ASP A 79 1.83 -21.60 0.68
C ASP A 79 0.91 -20.84 1.63
N TYR A 80 1.25 -19.57 1.94
CA TYR A 80 0.46 -18.73 2.83
C TYR A 80 -0.31 -17.66 2.07
N ALA A 81 -1.50 -17.38 2.57
CA ALA A 81 -2.28 -16.22 2.14
C ALA A 81 -2.91 -15.55 3.34
N VAL A 82 -2.72 -14.23 3.46
CA VAL A 82 -3.36 -13.41 4.48
C VAL A 82 -4.47 -12.60 3.83
N LEU A 83 -5.71 -12.82 4.29
CA LEU A 83 -6.88 -12.11 3.80
C LEU A 83 -7.33 -11.05 4.81
N TYR A 84 -7.69 -9.88 4.32
CA TYR A 84 -8.18 -8.77 5.13
C TYR A 84 -9.37 -8.09 4.48
N ARG A 85 -10.17 -7.39 5.28
CA ARG A 85 -11.43 -6.79 4.81
C ARG A 85 -11.23 -5.48 4.07
N THR A 86 -10.27 -4.67 4.49
CA THR A 86 -10.03 -3.32 3.95
C THR A 86 -8.57 -3.10 3.62
N ASN A 87 -8.30 -2.34 2.56
CA ASN A 87 -6.93 -2.01 2.13
C ASN A 87 -6.10 -1.26 3.20
N ALA A 88 -6.74 -0.67 4.21
CA ALA A 88 -6.04 -0.01 5.30
C ALA A 88 -5.26 -1.01 6.19
N GLN A 89 -5.77 -2.24 6.31
CA GLN A 89 -5.15 -3.29 7.12
C GLN A 89 -3.85 -3.83 6.49
N SER A 90 -3.70 -3.73 5.16
CA SER A 90 -2.49 -4.22 4.49
C SER A 90 -1.22 -3.54 4.98
N ARG A 91 -1.28 -2.27 5.38
CA ARG A 91 -0.11 -1.50 5.77
C ARG A 91 0.68 -2.15 6.90
N LEU A 92 0.01 -2.52 7.99
CA LEU A 92 0.66 -3.13 9.15
C LEU A 92 1.25 -4.50 8.81
N LEU A 93 0.55 -5.28 7.99
CA LEU A 93 1.06 -6.56 7.49
C LEU A 93 2.30 -6.37 6.60
N GLU A 94 2.28 -5.40 5.69
CA GLU A 94 3.43 -5.05 4.85
C GLU A 94 4.63 -4.59 5.71
N GLU A 95 4.40 -3.72 6.71
CA GLU A 95 5.43 -3.26 7.65
C GLU A 95 6.07 -4.44 8.40
N LYS A 96 5.27 -5.37 8.91
CA LYS A 96 5.78 -6.55 9.63
C LYS A 96 6.47 -7.55 8.72
N CYS A 97 6.00 -7.76 7.51
CA CYS A 97 6.72 -8.56 6.52
C CYS A 97 8.10 -7.98 6.21
N ILE A 98 8.21 -6.65 6.05
CA ILE A 98 9.49 -5.96 5.81
C ILE A 98 10.42 -6.09 7.04
N GLU A 99 9.90 -5.84 8.24
CA GLU A 99 10.65 -5.91 9.50
C GLU A 99 11.27 -7.30 9.71
N HIS A 100 10.51 -8.34 9.41
CA HIS A 100 10.94 -9.73 9.56
C HIS A 100 11.59 -10.33 8.29
N ASN A 101 11.83 -9.53 7.24
CA ASN A 101 12.37 -9.98 5.94
C ASN A 101 11.55 -11.11 5.29
N VAL A 102 10.23 -11.10 5.46
CA VAL A 102 9.32 -12.05 4.81
C VAL A 102 8.91 -11.49 3.45
N PRO A 103 9.21 -12.20 2.33
CA PRO A 103 8.78 -11.76 1.02
C PRO A 103 7.25 -11.86 0.91
N TYR A 104 6.62 -10.82 0.36
CA TYR A 104 5.17 -10.79 0.18
C TYR A 104 4.76 -10.22 -1.17
N ARG A 105 3.54 -10.53 -1.57
CA ARG A 105 2.89 -9.97 -2.76
C ARG A 105 1.49 -9.49 -2.40
N LEU A 106 1.20 -8.22 -2.66
CA LEU A 106 -0.13 -7.67 -2.51
C LEU A 106 -0.96 -7.96 -3.76
N VAL A 107 -2.14 -8.58 -3.57
CA VAL A 107 -3.07 -8.91 -4.67
C VAL A 107 -4.30 -8.01 -4.58
N GLY A 108 -4.65 -7.36 -5.70
CA GLY A 108 -5.84 -6.50 -5.78
C GLY A 108 -5.69 -5.11 -5.15
N GLY A 109 -4.48 -4.70 -4.80
CA GLY A 109 -4.18 -3.39 -4.24
C GLY A 109 -2.85 -2.83 -4.72
N VAL A 110 -2.55 -1.60 -4.30
CA VAL A 110 -1.24 -0.97 -4.47
C VAL A 110 -0.58 -0.91 -3.10
N ASN A 111 0.64 -1.43 -3.00
CA ASN A 111 1.43 -1.38 -1.79
C ASN A 111 1.39 0.02 -1.19
N PHE A 112 1.24 0.13 0.12
CA PHE A 112 1.09 1.41 0.81
C PHE A 112 2.14 2.43 0.38
N TYR A 113 3.42 2.04 0.39
CA TYR A 113 4.53 2.92 0.01
C TYR A 113 4.61 3.23 -1.50
N GLN A 114 3.86 2.52 -2.34
CA GLN A 114 3.78 2.78 -3.76
C GLN A 114 2.66 3.77 -4.13
N ARG A 115 1.76 4.09 -3.20
CA ARG A 115 0.70 5.06 -3.42
C ARG A 115 1.28 6.43 -3.69
N LYS A 116 0.66 7.14 -4.63
CA LYS A 116 1.14 8.46 -5.09
C LYS A 116 1.30 9.43 -3.92
N GLU A 117 0.29 9.52 -3.07
CA GLU A 117 0.23 10.44 -1.94
C GLU A 117 1.34 10.15 -0.92
N ILE A 118 1.60 8.87 -0.68
CA ILE A 118 2.66 8.42 0.24
C ILE A 118 4.04 8.75 -0.32
N LYS A 119 4.25 8.50 -1.62
CA LYS A 119 5.50 8.89 -2.29
C LYS A 119 5.71 10.41 -2.27
N ASP A 120 4.65 11.19 -2.42
CA ASP A 120 4.73 12.65 -2.36
C ASP A 120 5.13 13.12 -0.95
N VAL A 121 4.49 12.59 0.10
CA VAL A 121 4.84 12.90 1.51
C VAL A 121 6.28 12.46 1.83
N LEU A 122 6.66 11.25 1.47
CA LEU A 122 8.03 10.77 1.69
C LEU A 122 9.07 11.64 0.96
N SER A 123 8.75 12.13 -0.24
CA SER A 123 9.63 13.03 -0.99
C SER A 123 9.75 14.40 -0.30
N TYR A 124 8.68 14.91 0.33
CA TYR A 124 8.76 16.09 1.19
C TYR A 124 9.69 15.84 2.38
N LEU A 125 9.50 14.76 3.13
CA LEU A 125 10.35 14.43 4.29
C LEU A 125 11.81 14.28 3.91
N LYS A 126 12.11 13.61 2.80
CA LYS A 126 13.48 13.48 2.27
C LYS A 126 14.09 14.85 1.91
N THR A 127 13.30 15.72 1.25
CA THR A 127 13.76 17.06 0.87
C THR A 127 14.02 17.94 2.10
N ILE A 128 13.17 17.85 3.12
CA ILE A 128 13.33 18.54 4.40
C ILE A 128 14.62 18.05 5.09
N ALA A 129 14.81 16.72 5.15
CA ALA A 129 15.98 16.13 5.82
C ALA A 129 17.33 16.53 5.18
N ASN A 130 17.42 16.56 3.85
CA ASN A 130 18.71 16.91 3.22
C ASN A 130 18.51 17.37 1.78
N GLY A 131 17.73 17.72 1.09
CA GLY A 131 17.61 18.24 -0.29
C GLY A 131 18.55 17.65 -1.37
N ARG A 132 19.25 16.56 -1.10
CA ARG A 132 20.23 15.96 -2.04
C ARG A 132 19.61 14.88 -2.94
N ASP A 133 18.39 14.41 -2.63
CA ASP A 133 17.65 13.49 -3.48
C ASP A 133 16.92 14.31 -4.55
N ASP A 134 17.60 14.57 -5.66
CA ASP A 134 17.06 15.38 -6.78
C ASP A 134 15.74 14.84 -7.30
N LEU A 135 15.56 13.52 -7.30
CA LEU A 135 14.29 12.89 -7.74
C LEU A 135 13.15 13.21 -6.78
N ALA A 136 13.42 13.21 -5.47
CA ALA A 136 12.45 13.60 -4.47
C ALA A 136 12.05 15.06 -4.61
N VAL A 137 13.00 15.97 -4.79
CA VAL A 137 12.74 17.41 -4.99
C VAL A 137 11.93 17.65 -6.27
N GLN A 138 12.33 17.05 -7.38
CA GLN A 138 11.63 17.17 -8.68
C GLN A 138 10.21 16.65 -8.60
N ARG A 139 9.97 15.61 -7.81
CA ARG A 139 8.64 15.04 -7.60
C ARG A 139 7.69 16.03 -6.95
N ILE A 140 8.14 16.77 -5.95
CA ILE A 140 7.28 17.61 -5.10
C ILE A 140 7.25 19.09 -5.49
N ILE A 141 8.17 19.56 -6.31
CA ILE A 141 8.28 21.00 -6.66
C ILE A 141 6.99 21.59 -7.19
N ASN A 142 6.16 20.77 -7.84
CA ASN A 142 4.84 21.15 -8.34
C ASN A 142 3.68 20.36 -7.70
N VAL A 143 3.87 19.83 -6.51
CA VAL A 143 2.85 19.14 -5.70
C VAL A 143 2.80 19.81 -4.32
N PRO A 144 1.71 20.50 -3.96
CA PRO A 144 0.55 20.86 -4.77
C PRO A 144 0.91 21.72 -5.99
N LYS A 145 -0.02 21.87 -6.93
CA LYS A 145 0.22 22.65 -8.16
C LYS A 145 0.68 24.08 -7.85
N ARG A 146 1.89 24.46 -8.26
CA ARG A 146 2.48 25.80 -8.15
C ARG A 146 2.67 26.49 -9.50
N GLY A 147 2.31 25.79 -10.59
CA GLY A 147 2.53 26.28 -11.96
C GLY A 147 4.00 26.28 -12.38
N ILE A 148 4.78 25.34 -11.84
CA ILE A 148 6.17 25.04 -12.24
C ILE A 148 6.06 23.87 -13.22
N GLY A 149 6.20 24.14 -14.52
CA GLY A 149 6.07 23.14 -15.57
C GLY A 149 7.37 22.39 -15.87
N ALA A 150 7.26 21.34 -16.69
CA ALA A 150 8.39 20.52 -17.10
C ALA A 150 9.54 21.31 -17.74
N ALA A 151 9.24 22.34 -18.54
CA ALA A 151 10.25 23.22 -19.14
C ALA A 151 11.08 24.00 -18.09
N SER A 152 10.44 24.42 -17.00
CA SER A 152 11.16 25.08 -15.90
C SER A 152 12.04 24.11 -15.13
N ILE A 153 11.54 22.91 -14.87
CA ILE A 153 12.30 21.83 -14.23
C ILE A 153 13.53 21.46 -15.07
N ALA A 154 13.37 21.30 -16.39
CA ALA A 154 14.47 21.00 -17.31
C ALA A 154 15.56 22.08 -17.28
N LYS A 155 15.19 23.38 -17.23
CA LYS A 155 16.15 24.50 -17.14
C LYS A 155 16.93 24.48 -15.83
N ILE A 156 16.24 24.23 -14.72
CA ILE A 156 16.88 24.12 -13.40
C ILE A 156 17.85 22.92 -13.38
N THR A 157 17.41 21.76 -13.91
CA THR A 157 18.24 20.56 -13.99
C THR A 157 19.51 20.78 -14.83
N ALA A 158 19.38 21.40 -16.01
CA ALA A 158 20.52 21.70 -16.87
C ALA A 158 21.50 22.62 -16.16
N TRP A 159 21.01 23.70 -15.57
CA TRP A 159 21.86 24.68 -14.85
C TRP A 159 22.51 24.05 -13.61
N ALA A 160 21.80 23.22 -12.84
CA ALA A 160 22.36 22.48 -11.71
C ALA A 160 23.55 21.61 -12.14
N SER A 161 23.38 20.88 -13.25
CA SER A 161 24.41 20.03 -13.84
C SER A 161 25.65 20.84 -14.30
N GLU A 162 25.43 21.97 -14.96
CA GLU A 162 26.53 22.90 -15.39
C GLU A 162 27.30 23.46 -14.22
N GLN A 163 26.62 23.76 -13.10
CA GLN A 163 27.25 24.32 -11.91
C GLN A 163 27.78 23.25 -10.94
N GLY A 164 27.55 21.97 -11.19
CA GLY A 164 27.96 20.87 -10.30
C GLY A 164 27.29 20.90 -8.93
N ILE A 165 26.04 21.40 -8.84
CA ILE A 165 25.26 21.52 -7.61
C ILE A 165 24.01 20.65 -7.66
N SER A 166 23.37 20.42 -6.48
CA SER A 166 22.11 19.69 -6.41
C SER A 166 20.97 20.45 -7.09
N PHE A 167 19.93 19.74 -7.49
CA PHE A 167 18.72 20.36 -8.02
C PHE A 167 18.07 21.31 -6.98
N TYR A 168 18.13 20.96 -5.69
CA TYR A 168 17.63 21.83 -4.62
C TYR A 168 18.43 23.13 -4.49
N ASP A 169 19.77 23.06 -4.53
CA ASP A 169 20.63 24.24 -4.48
C ASP A 169 20.37 25.16 -5.68
N ALA A 170 20.12 24.58 -6.85
CA ALA A 170 19.71 25.33 -8.03
C ALA A 170 18.32 25.97 -7.85
N CYS A 171 17.38 25.32 -7.18
CA CYS A 171 16.08 25.91 -6.82
C CYS A 171 16.24 27.10 -5.83
N VAL A 172 17.11 27.00 -4.84
CA VAL A 172 17.42 28.11 -3.92
C VAL A 172 17.98 29.31 -4.69
N ARG A 173 18.77 29.05 -5.72
CA ARG A 173 19.36 30.08 -6.60
C ARG A 173 18.53 30.35 -7.87
N ALA A 174 17.22 30.12 -7.83
CA ALA A 174 16.33 30.16 -9.00
C ALA A 174 16.41 31.47 -9.80
N ALA A 175 16.71 32.60 -9.16
CA ALA A 175 16.88 33.88 -9.82
C ALA A 175 18.08 33.92 -10.78
N ALA A 176 19.11 33.08 -10.55
CA ALA A 176 20.30 32.98 -11.39
C ALA A 176 20.14 32.02 -12.57
N VAL A 177 19.05 31.21 -12.58
CA VAL A 177 18.84 30.20 -13.65
C VAL A 177 18.42 30.90 -14.95
N PRO A 178 19.18 30.76 -16.06
CA PRO A 178 18.89 31.44 -17.29
C PRO A 178 17.52 31.07 -17.88
N GLY A 179 16.74 32.04 -18.29
CA GLY A 179 15.46 31.85 -18.97
C GLY A 179 14.33 31.28 -18.08
N LEU A 180 14.47 31.27 -16.75
CA LEU A 180 13.44 30.77 -15.85
C LEU A 180 12.26 31.77 -15.69
N GLY A 181 12.55 33.08 -15.83
CA GLY A 181 11.53 34.15 -15.85
C GLY A 181 10.60 34.12 -14.62
N LYS A 182 9.31 34.26 -14.85
CA LYS A 182 8.30 34.26 -13.77
C LYS A 182 8.25 32.99 -12.93
N ALA A 183 8.82 31.87 -13.42
CA ALA A 183 8.86 30.63 -12.65
C ALA A 183 9.87 30.72 -11.48
N ALA A 184 10.87 31.61 -11.53
CA ALA A 184 11.83 31.79 -10.44
C ALA A 184 11.14 32.17 -9.12
N GLY A 185 10.17 33.09 -9.16
CA GLY A 185 9.39 33.48 -7.96
C GLY A 185 8.57 32.31 -7.39
N LYS A 186 8.03 31.44 -8.24
CA LYS A 186 7.28 30.26 -7.80
C LYS A 186 8.19 29.21 -7.16
N VAL A 187 9.40 29.04 -7.70
CA VAL A 187 10.43 28.16 -7.14
C VAL A 187 10.89 28.71 -5.79
N ALA A 188 11.09 30.03 -5.66
CA ALA A 188 11.44 30.66 -4.38
C ALA A 188 10.37 30.44 -3.29
N VAL A 189 9.09 30.46 -3.64
CA VAL A 189 7.99 30.12 -2.71
C VAL A 189 8.11 28.66 -2.26
N PHE A 190 8.42 27.74 -3.17
CA PHE A 190 8.61 26.33 -2.81
C PHE A 190 9.81 26.14 -1.86
N THR A 191 10.97 26.71 -2.18
CA THR A 191 12.15 26.60 -1.30
C THR A 191 11.92 27.23 0.06
N GLY A 192 11.26 28.39 0.11
CA GLY A 192 10.88 29.04 1.37
C GLY A 192 9.96 28.15 2.24
N GLN A 193 9.03 27.42 1.64
CA GLN A 193 8.22 26.44 2.38
C GLN A 193 9.06 25.31 2.96
N ILE A 194 10.03 24.78 2.22
CA ILE A 194 10.91 23.72 2.72
C ILE A 194 11.76 24.23 3.88
N GLU A 195 12.33 25.43 3.78
CA GLU A 195 13.12 26.02 4.89
C GLU A 195 12.25 26.25 6.14
N ASN A 196 11.04 26.75 6.01
CA ASN A 196 10.12 26.87 7.14
C ASN A 196 9.84 25.52 7.83
N PHE A 197 9.75 24.43 7.07
CA PHE A 197 9.58 23.08 7.65
C PHE A 197 10.86 22.55 8.30
N ARG A 198 12.04 23.05 7.94
CA ARG A 198 13.31 22.69 8.58
C ARG A 198 13.50 23.37 9.93
N GLU A 199 12.91 24.56 10.08
CA GLU A 199 13.01 25.38 11.29
C GLU A 199 11.96 25.01 12.35
N ALA A 200 10.90 24.28 11.97
CA ALA A 200 9.79 23.88 12.83
C ALA A 200 10.11 22.61 13.63
#